data_914888f2b27be5cb57b0596e6dd55577
#
_entry.id   914888f2b27be5cb57b0596e6dd55577
#
_cell.length_a   1.000
_cell.length_b   1.000
_cell.length_c   1.000
_cell.angle_alpha   90.00
_cell.angle_beta   90.00
_cell.angle_gamma   90.00
#
_symmetry.space_group_name_H-M   'P 1'
#
loop_
_entity.id
_entity.type
_entity.pdbx_description
1 polymer ?
#
loop_
_entity_poly.entity_id
_entity_poly.type
_entity_poly.pdbx_seq_one_letter_code
_entity_poly.pdbx_strand_id
1 'polypeptide(L)'
;MKFDSQDEIKATILYHLRRKKVIGGVHTPFDTLRRGFPGHLGGEVNKSAKELIKEGFLIKKPAHYGLQVSLNKERLNEIEKIIKRVLGFEFWKLKII
;
A
#
# COMPACT_ATOMS: atom_id res chain seq x y z
N MET A 1 -12.25 7.47 -7.77
CA MET A 1 -12.19 6.88 -6.43
C MET A 1 -12.19 7.99 -5.39
N LYS A 2 -13.09 7.91 -4.45
CA LYS A 2 -13.16 8.89 -3.37
C LYS A 2 -12.33 8.41 -2.20
N PHE A 3 -11.60 9.33 -1.56
CA PHE A 3 -10.79 9.01 -0.38
C PHE A 3 -11.45 9.62 0.83
N ASP A 4 -12.67 9.15 1.13
CA ASP A 4 -13.49 9.71 2.20
C ASP A 4 -13.05 9.25 3.59
N SER A 5 -12.25 8.20 3.67
CA SER A 5 -11.80 7.67 4.94
C SER A 5 -10.34 7.24 4.87
N GLN A 6 -9.72 7.15 6.05
CA GLN A 6 -8.36 6.65 6.16
C GLN A 6 -8.26 5.19 5.71
N ASP A 7 -9.31 4.40 5.92
CA ASP A 7 -9.31 3.01 5.47
C ASP A 7 -9.22 2.90 3.96
N GLU A 8 -9.88 3.80 3.23
CA GLU A 8 -9.79 3.83 1.78
C GLU A 8 -8.39 4.20 1.30
N ILE A 9 -7.75 5.16 1.99
CA ILE A 9 -6.38 5.54 1.68
C ILE A 9 -5.44 4.37 1.94
N LYS A 10 -5.57 3.71 3.09
CA LYS A 10 -4.76 2.53 3.41
C LYS A 10 -4.93 1.42 2.39
N ALA A 11 -6.18 1.09 2.06
CA ALA A 11 -6.46 0.03 1.09
C ALA A 11 -5.90 0.38 -0.29
N THR A 12 -5.95 1.65 -0.67
CA THR A 12 -5.43 2.09 -1.96
C THR A 12 -3.90 2.02 -2.00
N ILE A 13 -3.22 2.36 -0.90
CA ILE A 13 -1.77 2.16 -0.79
C ILE A 13 -1.44 0.68 -0.99
N LEU A 14 -2.13 -0.19 -0.27
CA LEU A 14 -1.92 -1.64 -0.39
C LEU A 14 -2.18 -2.13 -1.80
N TYR A 15 -3.24 -1.64 -2.44
CA TYR A 15 -3.59 -1.98 -3.81
C TYR A 15 -2.49 -1.58 -4.80
N HIS A 16 -2.00 -0.35 -4.71
CA HIS A 16 -0.94 0.12 -5.61
C HIS A 16 0.31 -0.74 -5.49
N LEU A 17 0.72 -1.08 -4.27
CA LEU A 17 1.90 -1.89 -4.04
C LEU A 17 1.68 -3.34 -4.47
N ARG A 18 0.48 -3.89 -4.23
CA ARG A 18 0.14 -5.23 -4.67
C ARG A 18 0.16 -5.35 -6.18
N ARG A 19 -0.38 -4.35 -6.86
CA ARG A 19 -0.42 -4.29 -8.32
C ARG A 19 0.98 -4.23 -8.93
N LYS A 20 1.87 -3.46 -8.29
CA LYS A 20 3.25 -3.30 -8.75
C LYS A 20 4.16 -4.42 -8.28
N LYS A 21 3.62 -5.38 -7.52
CA LYS A 21 4.38 -6.51 -6.97
C LYS A 21 5.53 -6.07 -6.07
N VAL A 22 5.33 -5.00 -5.32
CA VAL A 22 6.29 -4.52 -4.33
C VAL A 22 6.08 -5.32 -3.05
N ILE A 23 6.57 -6.54 -3.04
CA ILE A 23 6.32 -7.53 -1.98
C ILE A 23 7.65 -8.16 -1.55
N GLY A 24 7.82 -8.34 -0.25
CA GLY A 24 8.95 -9.04 0.29
C GLY A 24 10.28 -8.35 0.01
N GLY A 25 11.12 -8.97 -0.83
CA GLY A 25 12.43 -8.42 -1.15
C GLY A 25 12.42 -7.26 -2.13
N VAL A 26 11.26 -6.93 -2.72
CA VAL A 26 11.14 -5.80 -3.65
C VAL A 26 10.66 -4.59 -2.87
N HIS A 27 11.41 -3.49 -2.93
CA HIS A 27 11.15 -2.29 -2.15
C HIS A 27 10.92 -1.08 -3.05
N THR A 28 10.19 -0.09 -2.54
CA THR A 28 10.02 1.21 -3.20
C THR A 28 10.23 2.31 -2.17
N PRO A 29 10.71 3.49 -2.58
CA PRO A 29 10.85 4.61 -1.65
C PRO A 29 9.51 5.01 -1.03
N PHE A 30 9.53 5.29 0.27
CA PHE A 30 8.33 5.71 1.00
C PHE A 30 7.65 6.92 0.33
N ASP A 31 8.44 7.86 -0.17
CA ASP A 31 7.90 9.07 -0.78
C ASP A 31 7.09 8.81 -2.04
N THR A 32 7.30 7.67 -2.71
CA THR A 32 6.55 7.36 -3.93
C THR A 32 5.09 6.96 -3.64
N LEU A 33 4.77 6.66 -2.39
CA LEU A 33 3.41 6.26 -2.04
C LEU A 33 2.39 7.36 -2.32
N ARG A 34 2.80 8.62 -2.29
CA ARG A 34 1.92 9.76 -2.56
C ARG A 34 1.53 9.90 -4.02
N ARG A 35 2.28 9.29 -4.93
CA ARG A 35 2.09 9.50 -6.38
C ARG A 35 0.74 9.04 -6.91
N GLY A 36 0.09 8.11 -6.26
CA GLY A 36 -1.22 7.63 -6.71
C GLY A 36 -2.40 8.41 -6.14
N PHE A 37 -2.14 9.55 -5.48
CA PHE A 37 -3.17 10.30 -4.76
C PHE A 37 -3.15 11.77 -5.16
N PRO A 38 -4.30 12.47 -5.02
CA PRO A 38 -4.31 13.92 -5.18
C PRO A 38 -3.30 14.60 -4.25
N GLY A 39 -2.67 15.68 -4.71
CA GLY A 39 -1.59 16.32 -3.97
C GLY A 39 -1.97 16.79 -2.58
N HIS A 40 -3.21 17.23 -2.38
CA HIS A 40 -3.67 17.70 -1.06
C HIS A 40 -3.79 16.60 -0.02
N LEU A 41 -3.72 15.33 -0.43
CA LEU A 41 -3.79 14.18 0.48
C LEU A 41 -2.43 13.68 0.94
N GLY A 42 -1.33 14.36 0.56
CA GLY A 42 0.01 13.89 0.91
C GLY A 42 0.21 13.60 2.38
N GLY A 43 -0.29 14.47 3.25
CA GLY A 43 -0.20 14.27 4.70
C GLY A 43 -0.98 13.06 5.17
N GLU A 44 -2.17 12.85 4.66
CA GLU A 44 -3.01 11.70 5.00
C GLU A 44 -2.40 10.39 4.50
N VAL A 45 -1.79 10.42 3.32
CA VAL A 45 -1.11 9.24 2.78
C VAL A 45 0.08 8.88 3.66
N ASN A 46 0.89 9.86 4.06
CA ASN A 46 2.03 9.61 4.94
C ASN A 46 1.58 9.01 6.28
N LYS A 47 0.53 9.57 6.87
CA LYS A 47 -0.01 9.08 8.12
C LYS A 47 -0.52 7.65 8.00
N SER A 48 -1.28 7.38 6.94
CA SER A 48 -1.83 6.04 6.69
C SER A 48 -0.71 5.02 6.45
N ALA A 49 0.32 5.40 5.71
CA ALA A 49 1.46 4.51 5.45
C ALA A 49 2.21 4.17 6.74
N LYS A 50 2.41 5.16 7.62
CA LYS A 50 3.05 4.91 8.91
C LYS A 50 2.24 3.97 9.78
N GLU A 51 0.91 4.10 9.74
CA GLU A 51 0.04 3.17 10.46
C GLU A 51 0.10 1.77 9.88
N LEU A 52 0.18 1.63 8.56
CA LEU A 52 0.33 0.32 7.92
C LEU A 52 1.64 -0.35 8.32
N ILE A 53 2.70 0.43 8.50
CA ILE A 53 3.98 -0.08 9.01
C ILE A 53 3.78 -0.58 10.44
N LYS A 54 3.15 0.24 11.28
CA LYS A 54 2.89 -0.11 12.68
C LYS A 54 2.02 -1.37 12.80
N GLU A 55 1.05 -1.51 11.90
CA GLU A 55 0.15 -2.66 11.89
C GLU A 55 0.78 -3.93 11.26
N GLY A 56 1.96 -3.80 10.69
CA GLY A 56 2.67 -4.94 10.13
C GLY A 56 2.32 -5.32 8.70
N PHE A 57 1.51 -4.52 8.01
CA PHE A 57 1.18 -4.77 6.61
C PHE A 57 2.26 -4.26 5.65
N LEU A 58 2.96 -3.19 6.05
CA LEU A 58 4.14 -2.71 5.35
C LEU A 58 5.37 -2.96 6.19
N ILE A 59 6.44 -3.38 5.53
CA ILE A 59 7.75 -3.55 6.15
C ILE A 59 8.63 -2.39 5.69
N LYS A 60 9.26 -1.71 6.63
CA LYS A 60 10.18 -0.62 6.32
C LYS A 60 11.61 -1.12 6.27
N LYS A 61 12.40 -0.53 5.38
CA LYS A 61 13.82 -0.81 5.27
C LYS A 61 14.57 0.51 5.12
N PRO A 62 15.38 0.90 6.11
CA PRO A 62 16.23 2.09 5.98
C PRO A 62 17.26 1.91 4.88
N ALA A 63 17.50 2.97 4.12
CA ALA A 63 18.54 2.99 3.09
C ALA A 63 19.29 4.30 3.18
N HIS A 64 20.46 4.38 2.52
CA HIS A 64 21.29 5.57 2.55
C HIS A 64 20.55 6.83 2.09
N TYR A 65 19.61 6.67 1.16
CA TYR A 65 18.88 7.78 0.55
C TYR A 65 17.43 7.86 1.03
N GLY A 66 17.13 7.24 2.17
CA GLY A 66 15.80 7.36 2.76
C GLY A 66 15.14 6.04 3.09
N LEU A 67 13.88 6.14 3.50
CA LEU A 67 13.10 5.00 3.91
C LEU A 67 12.49 4.29 2.70
N GLN A 68 12.61 2.97 2.68
CA GLN A 68 11.96 2.14 1.67
C GLN A 68 10.93 1.23 2.32
N VAL A 69 9.94 0.81 1.54
CA VAL A 69 8.85 -0.04 2.03
C VAL A 69 8.53 -1.14 1.04
N SER A 70 7.96 -2.23 1.57
CA SER A 70 7.40 -3.31 0.77
C SER A 70 6.20 -3.89 1.52
N LEU A 71 5.32 -4.59 0.79
CA LEU A 71 4.26 -5.34 1.43
C LEU A 71 4.86 -6.54 2.19
N ASN A 72 4.32 -6.81 3.38
CA ASN A 72 4.71 -7.97 4.17
C ASN A 72 4.14 -9.22 3.52
N LYS A 73 5.00 -10.02 2.89
CA LYS A 73 4.54 -11.22 2.18
C LYS A 73 3.85 -12.24 3.09
N GLU A 74 4.20 -12.25 4.37
CA GLU A 74 3.60 -13.19 5.31
C GLU A 74 2.17 -12.80 5.68
N ARG A 75 1.77 -11.57 5.37
CA ARG A 75 0.42 -11.10 5.62
C ARG A 75 -0.32 -10.76 4.32
N LEU A 76 0.15 -11.31 3.21
CA LEU A 76 -0.41 -11.01 1.89
C LEU A 76 -1.89 -11.39 1.80
N ASN A 77 -2.29 -12.52 2.39
CA ASN A 77 -3.70 -12.92 2.39
C ASN A 77 -4.58 -11.88 3.08
N GLU A 78 -4.12 -11.36 4.21
CA GLU A 78 -4.86 -10.31 4.93
C GLU A 78 -4.92 -9.02 4.12
N ILE A 79 -3.80 -8.67 3.47
CA ILE A 79 -3.72 -7.48 2.62
C ILE A 79 -4.73 -7.58 1.49
N GLU A 80 -4.80 -8.72 0.83
CA GLU A 80 -5.75 -8.96 -0.26
C GLU A 80 -7.19 -8.90 0.22
N LYS A 81 -7.46 -9.40 1.41
CA LYS A 81 -8.80 -9.30 2.01
C LYS A 81 -9.19 -7.86 2.30
N ILE A 82 -8.25 -7.05 2.76
CA ILE A 82 -8.50 -5.63 3.01
C ILE A 82 -8.83 -4.91 1.70
N ILE A 83 -8.04 -5.16 0.66
CA ILE A 83 -8.29 -4.55 -0.65
C ILE A 83 -9.67 -4.93 -1.16
N LYS A 84 -10.02 -6.20 -1.10
CA LYS A 84 -11.33 -6.67 -1.54
C LYS A 84 -12.46 -6.04 -0.73
N ARG A 85 -12.33 -6.03 0.59
CA ARG A 85 -13.37 -5.53 1.48
C ARG A 85 -13.61 -4.03 1.29
N VAL A 86 -12.54 -3.25 1.19
CA VAL A 86 -12.64 -1.81 1.15
C VAL A 86 -12.85 -1.27 -0.26
N LEU A 87 -12.13 -1.82 -1.25
CA LEU A 87 -12.19 -1.34 -2.63
C LEU A 87 -13.15 -2.15 -3.51
N GLY A 88 -13.55 -3.33 -3.05
CA GLY A 88 -14.59 -4.11 -3.71
C GLY A 88 -14.16 -4.95 -4.90
N PHE A 89 -12.86 -5.19 -5.11
CA PHE A 89 -12.41 -6.00 -6.23
C PHE A 89 -11.19 -6.83 -5.88
N GLU A 90 -10.96 -7.87 -6.70
CA GLU A 90 -9.84 -8.81 -6.54
C GLU A 90 -9.05 -8.88 -7.85
N PHE A 91 -8.32 -7.81 -8.17
CA PHE A 91 -7.63 -7.71 -9.47
C PHE A 91 -6.62 -8.84 -9.69
N TRP A 92 -6.03 -9.38 -8.63
CA TRP A 92 -5.04 -10.45 -8.73
C TRP A 92 -5.64 -11.77 -9.20
N LYS A 93 -6.96 -11.88 -9.18
CA LYS A 93 -7.66 -13.06 -9.71
C LYS A 93 -8.00 -12.93 -11.17
N LEU A 94 -7.82 -11.77 -11.74
CA LEU A 94 -8.10 -11.55 -13.16
C LEU A 94 -6.97 -12.17 -13.97
N LYS A 95 -7.31 -13.20 -14.70
CA LYS A 95 -6.37 -13.77 -15.66
C LYS A 95 -6.58 -13.04 -16.97
N ILE A 96 -5.64 -12.20 -17.29
CA ILE A 96 -5.61 -11.55 -18.60
C ILE A 96 -4.88 -12.48 -19.52
N ILE A 97 -5.59 -13.04 -20.41
CA ILE A 97 -5.02 -13.95 -21.42
C ILE A 97 -4.70 -13.16 -22.67
#